data_a3cc8f0d493977c9f6b001988a6029b2
#
_entry.id   a3cc8f0d493977c9f6b001988a6029b2
#
_cell.length_a   1.000
_cell.length_b   1.000
_cell.length_c   1.000
_cell.angle_alpha   90.00
_cell.angle_beta   90.00
_cell.angle_gamma   90.00
#
_symmetry.space_group_name_H-M   'P 1'
#
loop_
_entity.id
_entity.type
_entity.pdbx_description
1 polymer ?
#
loop_
_entity_poly.entity_id
_entity_poly.type
_entity_poly.pdbx_seq_one_letter_code
_entity_poly.pdbx_strand_id
1 'polypeptide(L)'
;MTQWLAHAPLRRAHAPLRRADARAGRPARRAMMGSMSTHDRTATSSPTEPIRTARGSVAVVGGYVVPIASPPLDGATVLVEDGVVTAVGTDVVVPDGVRVVDARGRWVLPGFVEAHAHMGVAEEAEGWAGQDTNEMTDPDGSALRAVDGINVEDEGFRDALVGGVTSAVVKPGSGNPIGGRTVAVKTWGGRTVDEQVIRYDVSVKSALGENPKRVYGDRKQLPSTRLGVAAVIRKAFVDAQSYAARRDAAAAKGEPFDRDLGKETLAAVLAGELAWDQHTHRADDIATALRLADEFGYRLVVNHGTDGAAVADVLAERDVPVIFGPLFTSRSKVELRDRSIAHLGVLARAGVRVAITTDHPVVPINFLVHQASLAVKEGLDRDTALRALTVNPASFMGLADRVGALAPGLDGDVVVWSGDPLDVTSRAEQVFVTGTEVYTWDRTARDGLGAGRVRERAERFHR
;
A
#
# COMPACT_ATOMS: atom_id res chain seq x y z
N MET A 1 -33.00 12.60 6.34
CA MET A 1 -33.93 12.98 5.26
C MET A 1 -33.10 13.54 4.13
N THR A 2 -32.76 12.74 3.16
CA THR A 2 -32.36 13.17 1.80
C THR A 2 -32.47 11.95 0.89
N GLN A 3 -33.43 12.02 -0.02
CA GLN A 3 -33.81 10.96 -0.97
C GLN A 3 -32.75 10.82 -2.05
N TRP A 4 -32.35 9.60 -2.35
CA TRP A 4 -31.65 9.23 -3.57
C TRP A 4 -32.66 8.82 -4.63
N LEU A 5 -32.67 9.58 -5.73
CA LEU A 5 -33.51 9.40 -6.89
C LEU A 5 -33.22 8.09 -7.62
N ALA A 6 -34.27 7.31 -7.83
CA ALA A 6 -34.28 6.14 -8.68
C ALA A 6 -34.20 6.55 -10.16
N HIS A 7 -33.25 6.03 -10.91
CA HIS A 7 -33.23 6.12 -12.37
C HIS A 7 -33.97 4.94 -12.98
N ALA A 8 -35.01 5.27 -13.76
CA ALA A 8 -35.78 4.34 -14.56
C ALA A 8 -34.98 3.87 -15.80
N PRO A 9 -35.21 2.64 -16.30
CA PRO A 9 -34.49 2.11 -17.45
C PRO A 9 -34.98 2.69 -18.78
N LEU A 10 -34.06 3.25 -19.56
CA LEU A 10 -34.30 3.63 -20.95
C LEU A 10 -34.39 2.38 -21.86
N ARG A 11 -35.52 2.16 -22.46
CA ARG A 11 -35.74 1.19 -23.52
C ARG A 11 -34.96 1.60 -24.77
N ARG A 12 -34.07 0.75 -25.24
CA ARG A 12 -33.43 0.87 -26.58
C ARG A 12 -34.26 0.08 -27.60
N ALA A 13 -34.65 0.81 -28.67
CA ALA A 13 -35.28 0.24 -29.86
C ALA A 13 -34.20 -0.46 -30.71
N HIS A 14 -34.46 -1.67 -31.15
CA HIS A 14 -33.67 -2.41 -32.12
C HIS A 14 -33.98 -1.94 -33.55
N ALA A 15 -32.95 -1.58 -34.32
CA ALA A 15 -33.02 -1.53 -35.79
C ALA A 15 -32.07 -2.59 -36.37
N PRO A 16 -32.43 -3.31 -37.45
CA PRO A 16 -31.62 -4.40 -37.97
C PRO A 16 -30.59 -3.90 -38.99
N LEU A 17 -29.33 -4.30 -38.81
CA LEU A 17 -28.27 -4.09 -39.77
C LEU A 17 -28.24 -5.25 -40.81
N ARG A 18 -28.31 -4.85 -42.07
CA ARG A 18 -28.20 -5.72 -43.25
C ARG A 18 -26.77 -6.25 -43.41
N ARG A 19 -26.69 -7.54 -43.80
CA ARG A 19 -25.47 -8.21 -44.25
C ARG A 19 -25.04 -7.65 -45.62
N ALA A 20 -23.73 -7.41 -45.79
CA ALA A 20 -23.06 -7.29 -47.10
C ALA A 20 -22.00 -8.37 -47.18
N ASP A 21 -22.16 -9.25 -48.17
CA ASP A 21 -21.16 -10.22 -48.60
C ASP A 21 -20.09 -9.52 -49.43
N ALA A 22 -18.81 -9.83 -49.21
CA ALA A 22 -17.76 -9.64 -50.20
C ALA A 22 -16.69 -10.73 -50.07
N ARG A 23 -16.63 -11.60 -51.06
CA ARG A 23 -15.54 -12.57 -51.32
C ARG A 23 -14.37 -11.85 -52.02
N ALA A 24 -13.16 -12.24 -51.68
CA ALA A 24 -11.97 -12.43 -52.54
C ALA A 24 -10.74 -12.51 -51.62
N GLY A 25 -9.94 -13.54 -51.67
CA GLY A 25 -8.92 -13.87 -52.61
C GLY A 25 -7.61 -14.08 -51.86
N ARG A 26 -7.18 -15.36 -51.60
CA ARG A 26 -5.82 -15.69 -51.08
C ARG A 26 -4.77 -15.51 -52.21
N PRO A 27 -3.50 -15.23 -51.83
CA PRO A 27 -2.44 -16.08 -52.33
C PRO A 27 -1.55 -16.68 -51.24
N ALA A 28 -1.16 -17.92 -51.48
CA ALA A 28 -0.23 -18.72 -50.72
C ALA A 28 1.18 -18.15 -50.73
N ARG A 29 1.88 -18.18 -49.58
CA ARG A 29 3.34 -18.10 -49.53
C ARG A 29 3.94 -19.29 -48.77
N ARG A 30 4.89 -19.84 -49.43
CA ARG A 30 5.77 -20.98 -49.23
C ARG A 30 6.46 -20.99 -47.88
N ALA A 31 6.48 -22.14 -47.24
CA ALA A 31 7.26 -22.46 -46.05
C ALA A 31 8.76 -22.46 -46.36
N MET A 32 9.56 -21.77 -45.55
CA MET A 32 10.98 -22.06 -45.35
C MET A 32 11.16 -22.62 -43.96
N MET A 33 11.54 -23.86 -43.85
CA MET A 33 12.02 -24.50 -42.65
C MET A 33 13.38 -23.92 -42.28
N GLY A 34 13.43 -23.13 -41.23
CA GLY A 34 14.66 -22.74 -40.53
C GLY A 34 14.83 -23.56 -39.25
N SER A 35 15.98 -24.18 -39.14
CA SER A 35 16.45 -24.97 -37.98
C SER A 35 16.29 -24.17 -36.66
N MET A 36 15.48 -24.67 -35.74
CA MET A 36 15.41 -24.14 -34.38
C MET A 36 16.49 -24.80 -33.53
N SER A 37 17.49 -24.00 -33.19
CA SER A 37 18.44 -24.27 -32.11
C SER A 37 17.70 -24.40 -30.79
N THR A 38 17.89 -25.53 -30.11
CA THR A 38 17.41 -25.77 -28.73
C THR A 38 18.17 -24.85 -27.78
N HIS A 39 17.53 -23.74 -27.37
CA HIS A 39 18.00 -22.96 -26.23
C HIS A 39 17.47 -23.59 -24.95
N ASP A 40 18.39 -24.07 -24.18
CA ASP A 40 18.24 -24.49 -22.79
C ASP A 40 17.63 -23.33 -21.97
N ARG A 41 16.36 -23.46 -21.54
CA ARG A 41 15.67 -22.51 -20.68
C ARG A 41 15.47 -23.09 -19.29
N THR A 42 16.57 -23.33 -18.61
CA THR A 42 16.58 -23.42 -17.15
C THR A 42 17.12 -22.11 -16.57
N ALA A 43 16.36 -21.04 -16.73
CA ALA A 43 16.57 -19.82 -15.95
C ALA A 43 15.35 -19.68 -15.03
N THR A 44 15.50 -20.07 -13.77
CA THR A 44 14.73 -19.50 -12.67
C THR A 44 14.95 -18.00 -12.74
N SER A 45 13.99 -17.25 -13.25
CA SER A 45 14.02 -15.80 -13.24
C SER A 45 13.96 -15.34 -11.78
N SER A 46 15.12 -15.01 -11.23
CA SER A 46 15.19 -14.12 -10.07
C SER A 46 14.36 -12.89 -10.38
N PRO A 47 13.60 -12.33 -9.41
CA PRO A 47 12.88 -11.09 -9.63
C PRO A 47 13.88 -10.06 -10.16
N THR A 48 13.56 -9.48 -11.32
CA THR A 48 14.34 -8.40 -11.92
C THR A 48 14.45 -7.29 -10.87
N GLU A 49 15.66 -6.83 -10.56
CA GLU A 49 15.80 -5.66 -9.67
C GLU A 49 14.99 -4.52 -10.28
N PRO A 50 14.15 -3.83 -9.46
CA PRO A 50 13.34 -2.74 -9.98
C PRO A 50 14.22 -1.65 -10.59
N ILE A 51 13.81 -1.12 -11.74
CA ILE A 51 14.45 0.03 -12.40
C ILE A 51 14.32 1.21 -11.42
N ARG A 52 15.43 1.63 -10.85
CA ARG A 52 15.44 2.56 -9.72
C ARG A 52 15.16 3.99 -10.18
N THR A 53 14.30 4.71 -9.44
CA THR A 53 14.06 6.16 -9.47
C THR A 53 15.37 6.95 -9.49
N ALA A 54 15.36 8.14 -10.10
CA ALA A 54 16.48 9.09 -10.06
C ALA A 54 16.94 9.32 -8.62
N ARG A 55 18.21 9.05 -8.35
CA ARG A 55 18.83 9.19 -7.02
C ARG A 55 19.54 10.52 -6.93
N GLY A 56 19.29 11.25 -5.85
CA GLY A 56 19.92 12.55 -5.58
C GLY A 56 20.86 12.51 -4.38
N SER A 57 21.68 13.54 -4.28
CA SER A 57 22.50 13.81 -3.09
C SER A 57 22.10 15.15 -2.49
N VAL A 58 21.84 15.17 -1.18
CA VAL A 58 21.42 16.37 -0.44
C VAL A 58 21.85 16.29 1.02
N ALA A 59 22.26 17.43 1.57
CA ALA A 59 22.46 17.63 3.00
C ALA A 59 21.37 18.57 3.55
N VAL A 60 20.53 18.06 4.45
CA VAL A 60 19.54 18.87 5.18
C VAL A 60 20.15 19.24 6.52
N VAL A 61 20.46 20.53 6.73
CA VAL A 61 21.34 20.97 7.82
C VAL A 61 20.62 21.84 8.85
N GLY A 62 21.00 21.69 10.13
CA GLY A 62 20.63 22.58 11.22
C GLY A 62 19.19 22.43 11.71
N GLY A 63 18.49 21.37 11.34
CA GLY A 63 17.11 21.11 11.74
C GLY A 63 16.98 20.39 13.09
N TYR A 64 15.77 20.38 13.64
CA TYR A 64 15.37 19.43 14.69
C TYR A 64 15.06 18.09 14.04
N VAL A 65 16.05 17.19 14.02
CA VAL A 65 15.96 15.90 13.33
C VAL A 65 15.33 14.86 14.25
N VAL A 66 14.27 14.21 13.79
CA VAL A 66 13.60 13.11 14.48
C VAL A 66 13.81 11.82 13.64
N PRO A 67 14.90 11.07 13.89
CA PRO A 67 15.27 9.92 13.05
C PRO A 67 14.33 8.72 13.18
N ILE A 68 13.54 8.64 14.23
CA ILE A 68 12.65 7.54 14.65
C ILE A 68 13.44 6.32 15.19
N ALA A 69 14.54 5.94 14.54
CA ALA A 69 15.39 4.83 14.96
C ALA A 69 16.27 5.17 16.18
N SER A 70 16.45 6.46 16.45
CA SER A 70 17.25 6.99 17.55
C SER A 70 16.57 8.24 18.15
N PRO A 71 17.01 8.72 19.33
CA PRO A 71 16.45 9.96 19.93
C PRO A 71 16.58 11.17 18.99
N PRO A 72 15.66 12.15 19.10
CA PRO A 72 15.75 13.40 18.35
C PRO A 72 17.03 14.18 18.64
N LEU A 73 17.52 14.92 17.62
CA LEU A 73 18.75 15.70 17.63
C LEU A 73 18.43 17.14 17.20
N ASP A 74 18.81 18.12 18.02
CA ASP A 74 18.67 19.54 17.69
C ASP A 74 19.91 20.04 16.91
N GLY A 75 19.67 20.88 15.91
CA GLY A 75 20.73 21.43 15.07
C GLY A 75 21.47 20.41 14.20
N ALA A 76 20.90 19.25 13.99
CA ALA A 76 21.55 18.15 13.29
C ALA A 76 21.44 18.25 11.76
N THR A 77 22.26 17.42 11.10
CA THR A 77 22.32 17.26 9.66
C THR A 77 21.92 15.84 9.26
N VAL A 78 21.13 15.71 8.20
CA VAL A 78 20.88 14.48 7.48
C VAL A 78 21.60 14.56 6.15
N LEU A 79 22.56 13.65 5.91
CA LEU A 79 23.27 13.54 4.64
C LEU A 79 22.71 12.35 3.85
N VAL A 80 22.33 12.63 2.62
CA VAL A 80 21.89 11.62 1.62
C VAL A 80 22.86 11.71 0.45
N GLU A 81 23.42 10.57 0.05
CA GLU A 81 24.27 10.42 -1.12
C GLU A 81 23.73 9.30 -1.99
N ASP A 82 23.62 9.54 -3.29
CA ASP A 82 23.06 8.58 -4.26
C ASP A 82 21.75 7.93 -3.81
N GLY A 83 20.89 8.73 -3.20
CA GLY A 83 19.55 8.32 -2.76
C GLY A 83 19.52 7.51 -1.47
N VAL A 84 20.62 7.39 -0.75
CA VAL A 84 20.75 6.63 0.50
C VAL A 84 21.19 7.56 1.62
N VAL A 85 20.60 7.44 2.81
CA VAL A 85 21.08 8.13 4.00
C VAL A 85 22.47 7.58 4.36
N THR A 86 23.48 8.45 4.39
CA THR A 86 24.86 8.04 4.76
C THR A 86 25.25 8.49 6.16
N ALA A 87 24.70 9.62 6.65
CA ALA A 87 24.95 10.09 8.00
C ALA A 87 23.77 10.89 8.57
N VAL A 88 23.59 10.81 9.89
CA VAL A 88 22.66 11.65 10.69
C VAL A 88 23.37 12.03 11.98
N GLY A 89 23.50 13.32 12.27
CA GLY A 89 24.19 13.78 13.48
C GLY A 89 24.46 15.28 13.49
N THR A 90 24.99 15.77 14.61
CA THR A 90 25.41 17.19 14.78
C THR A 90 26.75 17.51 14.14
N ASP A 91 27.63 16.50 14.01
CA ASP A 91 29.01 16.64 13.55
C ASP A 91 29.22 16.12 12.13
N VAL A 92 28.14 16.02 11.33
CA VAL A 92 28.21 15.52 9.95
C VAL A 92 28.93 16.51 9.07
N VAL A 93 30.01 16.08 8.44
CA VAL A 93 30.75 16.86 7.43
C VAL A 93 30.02 16.70 6.09
N VAL A 94 29.57 17.82 5.52
CA VAL A 94 28.94 17.82 4.20
C VAL A 94 30.03 17.85 3.13
N PRO A 95 30.06 16.88 2.19
CA PRO A 95 31.05 16.89 1.11
C PRO A 95 30.86 18.08 0.16
N ASP A 96 31.96 18.51 -0.47
CA ASP A 96 31.91 19.57 -1.48
C ASP A 96 31.02 19.16 -2.67
N GLY A 97 30.22 20.11 -3.16
CA GLY A 97 29.32 19.89 -4.29
C GLY A 97 27.98 19.24 -3.96
N VAL A 98 27.78 18.76 -2.73
CA VAL A 98 26.46 18.29 -2.28
C VAL A 98 25.54 19.49 -2.07
N ARG A 99 24.32 19.42 -2.59
CA ARG A 99 23.30 20.45 -2.36
C ARG A 99 22.97 20.55 -0.89
N VAL A 100 23.01 21.78 -0.34
CA VAL A 100 22.68 22.07 1.05
C VAL A 100 21.28 22.69 1.15
N VAL A 101 20.48 22.18 2.07
CA VAL A 101 19.15 22.69 2.44
C VAL A 101 19.17 23.13 3.89
N ASP A 102 18.89 24.42 4.12
CA ASP A 102 18.81 24.99 5.47
C ASP A 102 17.48 24.65 6.14
N ALA A 103 17.53 23.83 7.19
CA ALA A 103 16.37 23.41 7.97
C ALA A 103 16.34 24.05 9.39
N ARG A 104 17.11 25.11 9.65
CA ARG A 104 17.09 25.78 10.96
C ARG A 104 15.69 26.27 11.32
N GLY A 105 15.25 25.94 12.55
CA GLY A 105 13.91 26.23 13.03
C GLY A 105 12.80 25.35 12.44
N ARG A 106 13.17 24.25 11.76
CA ARG A 106 12.27 23.28 11.14
C ARG A 106 12.49 21.88 11.71
N TRP A 107 11.49 21.04 11.53
CA TRP A 107 11.58 19.62 11.87
C TRP A 107 11.94 18.81 10.64
N VAL A 108 12.78 17.81 10.83
CA VAL A 108 13.23 16.89 9.77
C VAL A 108 12.93 15.46 10.17
N LEU A 109 12.09 14.81 9.40
CA LEU A 109 11.64 13.42 9.64
C LEU A 109 11.89 12.57 8.41
N PRO A 110 11.89 11.22 8.57
CA PRO A 110 11.75 10.33 7.42
C PRO A 110 10.40 10.54 6.74
N GLY A 111 10.32 10.26 5.46
CA GLY A 111 9.03 10.19 4.77
C GLY A 111 8.09 9.19 5.44
N PHE A 112 6.82 9.55 5.52
CA PHE A 112 5.80 8.67 6.08
C PHE A 112 5.51 7.50 5.14
N VAL A 113 5.06 6.40 5.73
CA VAL A 113 4.73 5.15 5.05
C VAL A 113 3.23 4.87 5.24
N GLU A 114 2.46 4.90 4.16
CA GLU A 114 1.07 4.46 4.15
C GLU A 114 1.02 2.95 3.90
N ALA A 115 0.60 2.18 4.89
CA ALA A 115 0.58 0.72 4.79
C ALA A 115 -0.65 0.16 4.08
N HIS A 116 -1.65 1.00 3.76
CA HIS A 116 -2.90 0.55 3.15
C HIS A 116 -3.57 1.66 2.34
N ALA A 117 -3.33 1.70 1.07
CA ALA A 117 -3.97 2.62 0.13
C ALA A 117 -4.42 1.91 -1.14
N HIS A 118 -5.28 2.59 -1.90
CA HIS A 118 -5.77 2.16 -3.20
C HIS A 118 -5.37 3.14 -4.32
N MET A 119 -4.29 3.90 -4.12
CA MET A 119 -3.78 4.85 -5.10
C MET A 119 -3.52 4.17 -6.45
N GLY A 120 -3.92 4.81 -7.52
CA GLY A 120 -3.74 4.35 -8.88
C GLY A 120 -4.63 3.17 -9.30
N VAL A 121 -5.25 2.42 -8.36
CA VAL A 121 -6.28 1.39 -8.64
C VAL A 121 -7.68 1.86 -8.26
N ALA A 122 -7.80 2.98 -7.55
CA ALA A 122 -9.01 3.74 -7.33
C ALA A 122 -8.67 5.20 -7.63
N GLU A 123 -8.60 5.53 -8.92
CA GLU A 123 -8.18 6.85 -9.39
C GLU A 123 -9.17 7.93 -8.99
N GLU A 124 -8.67 9.04 -8.42
CA GLU A 124 -9.50 10.16 -8.06
C GLU A 124 -10.04 10.87 -9.31
N ALA A 125 -11.31 11.28 -9.25
CA ALA A 125 -12.02 12.02 -10.28
C ALA A 125 -12.25 11.28 -11.63
N GLU A 126 -11.82 10.03 -11.80
CA GLU A 126 -11.97 9.26 -13.05
C GLU A 126 -13.26 8.42 -13.12
N GLY A 127 -14.07 8.44 -12.06
CA GLY A 127 -15.34 7.74 -12.00
C GLY A 127 -15.19 6.23 -12.14
N TRP A 128 -16.09 5.59 -12.90
CA TRP A 128 -16.06 4.14 -13.07
C TRP A 128 -14.81 3.65 -13.83
N ALA A 129 -14.30 4.40 -14.75
CA ALA A 129 -13.15 4.01 -15.58
C ALA A 129 -11.86 3.87 -14.75
N GLY A 130 -11.72 4.64 -13.67
CA GLY A 130 -10.58 4.57 -12.74
C GLY A 130 -10.80 3.64 -11.54
N GLN A 131 -11.81 2.73 -11.59
CA GLN A 131 -12.13 1.85 -10.46
C GLN A 131 -11.71 0.41 -10.71
N ASP A 132 -10.42 0.11 -10.50
CA ASP A 132 -9.81 -1.22 -10.63
C ASP A 132 -9.52 -1.88 -9.27
N THR A 133 -10.07 -1.32 -8.19
CA THR A 133 -9.81 -1.75 -6.81
C THR A 133 -10.30 -3.17 -6.53
N ASN A 134 -11.44 -3.57 -7.10
CA ASN A 134 -12.09 -4.85 -6.78
C ASN A 134 -12.55 -5.59 -8.03
N GLU A 135 -11.91 -6.73 -8.31
CA GLU A 135 -12.44 -7.71 -9.25
C GLU A 135 -13.46 -8.59 -8.52
N MET A 136 -14.75 -8.28 -8.69
CA MET A 136 -15.82 -8.92 -7.91
C MET A 136 -16.54 -10.05 -8.67
N THR A 137 -15.94 -10.63 -9.69
CA THR A 137 -16.54 -11.72 -10.48
C THR A 137 -16.22 -13.10 -9.92
N ASP A 138 -15.11 -13.23 -9.18
CA ASP A 138 -14.71 -14.43 -8.45
C ASP A 138 -14.33 -14.06 -7.01
N PRO A 139 -14.77 -14.80 -5.98
CA PRO A 139 -14.38 -14.53 -4.58
C PRO A 139 -12.90 -14.83 -4.28
N ASP A 140 -12.21 -15.60 -5.13
CA ASP A 140 -10.79 -15.91 -5.03
C ASP A 140 -9.97 -15.16 -6.08
N GLY A 141 -9.49 -13.98 -5.70
CA GLY A 141 -8.60 -13.16 -6.49
C GLY A 141 -7.10 -13.41 -6.25
N SER A 142 -6.71 -14.60 -5.73
CA SER A 142 -5.32 -14.88 -5.34
C SER A 142 -4.31 -14.77 -6.49
N ALA A 143 -4.74 -14.88 -7.75
CA ALA A 143 -3.90 -14.68 -8.93
C ALA A 143 -3.69 -13.21 -9.29
N LEU A 144 -4.51 -12.28 -8.75
CA LEU A 144 -4.45 -10.86 -9.07
C LEU A 144 -3.28 -10.18 -8.38
N ARG A 145 -2.77 -9.11 -9.00
CA ARG A 145 -1.68 -8.30 -8.49
C ARG A 145 -2.03 -6.82 -8.63
N ALA A 146 -1.97 -6.07 -7.55
CA ALA A 146 -2.28 -4.63 -7.58
C ALA A 146 -1.40 -3.85 -8.57
N VAL A 147 -0.16 -4.28 -8.77
CA VAL A 147 0.78 -3.61 -9.68
C VAL A 147 0.27 -3.52 -11.13
N ASP A 148 -0.57 -4.47 -11.54
CA ASP A 148 -1.09 -4.53 -12.93
C ASP A 148 -2.18 -3.49 -13.21
N GLY A 149 -2.78 -2.90 -12.15
CA GLY A 149 -3.85 -1.89 -12.26
C GLY A 149 -3.43 -0.47 -11.87
N ILE A 150 -2.17 -0.24 -11.48
CA ILE A 150 -1.75 1.07 -10.98
C ILE A 150 -1.53 2.06 -12.12
N ASN A 151 -2.29 3.16 -12.10
CA ASN A 151 -1.98 4.37 -12.85
C ASN A 151 -1.14 5.32 -11.98
N VAL A 152 0.13 5.54 -12.34
CA VAL A 152 1.04 6.44 -11.60
C VAL A 152 0.71 7.93 -11.76
N GLU A 153 -0.23 8.25 -12.63
CA GLU A 153 -0.70 9.61 -12.90
C GLU A 153 -1.87 10.03 -12.02
N ASP A 154 -2.40 9.11 -11.18
CA ASP A 154 -3.46 9.41 -10.21
C ASP A 154 -3.05 10.53 -9.25
N GLU A 155 -3.97 11.47 -8.98
CA GLU A 155 -3.74 12.62 -8.08
C GLU A 155 -3.36 12.18 -6.65
N GLY A 156 -3.75 10.98 -6.22
CA GLY A 156 -3.35 10.41 -4.94
C GLY A 156 -1.84 10.37 -4.73
N PHE A 157 -1.03 10.17 -5.79
CA PHE A 157 0.43 10.23 -5.69
C PHE A 157 0.94 11.63 -5.39
N ARG A 158 0.29 12.65 -5.94
CA ARG A 158 0.61 14.05 -5.69
C ARG A 158 0.23 14.46 -4.26
N ASP A 159 -0.96 14.08 -3.84
CA ASP A 159 -1.47 14.33 -2.49
C ASP A 159 -0.61 13.67 -1.42
N ALA A 160 -0.07 12.49 -1.69
CA ALA A 160 0.86 11.82 -0.80
C ALA A 160 2.07 12.70 -0.46
N LEU A 161 2.67 13.34 -1.47
CA LEU A 161 3.82 14.24 -1.26
C LEU A 161 3.44 15.48 -0.44
N VAL A 162 2.25 16.04 -0.65
CA VAL A 162 1.72 17.16 0.17
C VAL A 162 1.62 16.76 1.64
N GLY A 163 1.23 15.51 1.92
CA GLY A 163 1.14 14.92 3.25
C GLY A 163 2.47 14.41 3.83
N GLY A 164 3.59 14.55 3.10
CA GLY A 164 4.89 14.00 3.53
C GLY A 164 4.98 12.48 3.45
N VAL A 165 4.07 11.82 2.71
CA VAL A 165 4.07 10.37 2.49
C VAL A 165 4.93 10.06 1.27
N THR A 166 6.02 9.34 1.45
CA THR A 166 6.99 9.01 0.39
C THR A 166 6.91 7.56 -0.08
N SER A 167 6.23 6.72 0.69
CA SER A 167 6.07 5.30 0.39
C SER A 167 4.66 4.84 0.72
N ALA A 168 4.08 4.00 -0.13
CA ALA A 168 2.76 3.44 0.09
C ALA A 168 2.70 1.96 -0.32
N VAL A 169 1.84 1.20 0.37
CA VAL A 169 1.46 -0.14 -0.05
C VAL A 169 0.10 -0.08 -0.72
N VAL A 170 0.12 -0.25 -2.04
CA VAL A 170 -1.10 -0.29 -2.86
C VAL A 170 -1.69 -1.69 -2.81
N LYS A 171 -2.99 -1.75 -2.52
CA LYS A 171 -3.72 -2.99 -2.27
C LYS A 171 -4.98 -3.08 -3.13
N PRO A 172 -5.42 -4.29 -3.49
CA PRO A 172 -6.80 -4.52 -3.89
C PRO A 172 -7.76 -4.14 -2.75
N GLY A 173 -9.00 -3.88 -3.07
CA GLY A 173 -10.04 -3.57 -2.09
C GLY A 173 -10.50 -4.77 -1.28
N SER A 174 -11.55 -4.59 -0.50
CA SER A 174 -12.09 -5.59 0.41
C SER A 174 -13.40 -6.24 -0.09
N GLY A 175 -13.69 -6.15 -1.40
CA GLY A 175 -14.88 -6.78 -1.99
C GLY A 175 -14.83 -8.30 -2.00
N ASN A 176 -13.63 -8.88 -2.04
CA ASN A 176 -13.40 -10.32 -2.11
C ASN A 176 -12.88 -10.89 -0.80
N PRO A 177 -13.21 -12.15 -0.46
CA PRO A 177 -12.51 -12.91 0.59
C PRO A 177 -10.99 -12.94 0.38
N ILE A 178 -10.55 -13.08 -0.88
CA ILE A 178 -9.14 -13.03 -1.30
C ILE A 178 -9.03 -12.02 -2.44
N GLY A 179 -8.37 -10.90 -2.20
CA GLY A 179 -8.28 -9.79 -3.15
C GLY A 179 -7.09 -9.86 -4.10
N GLY A 180 -5.96 -10.43 -3.66
CA GLY A 180 -4.74 -10.53 -4.46
C GLY A 180 -3.51 -9.93 -3.80
N ARG A 181 -2.38 -9.97 -4.53
CA ARG A 181 -1.08 -9.47 -4.08
C ARG A 181 -1.04 -7.96 -4.05
N THR A 182 -0.34 -7.43 -3.05
CA THR A 182 -0.11 -6.00 -2.84
C THR A 182 1.30 -5.62 -3.27
N VAL A 183 1.54 -4.34 -3.53
CA VAL A 183 2.85 -3.83 -3.95
C VAL A 183 3.23 -2.60 -3.16
N ALA A 184 4.52 -2.50 -2.78
CA ALA A 184 5.06 -1.30 -2.16
C ALA A 184 5.71 -0.40 -3.20
N VAL A 185 5.33 0.89 -3.22
CA VAL A 185 5.80 1.87 -4.19
C VAL A 185 6.27 3.15 -3.52
N LYS A 186 7.20 3.87 -4.16
CA LYS A 186 7.45 5.28 -3.89
C LYS A 186 6.29 6.10 -4.43
N THR A 187 5.97 7.19 -3.77
CA THR A 187 4.89 8.09 -4.21
C THR A 187 5.32 9.04 -5.32
N TRP A 188 6.54 8.92 -5.78
CA TRP A 188 7.12 9.69 -6.88
C TRP A 188 8.24 8.91 -7.58
N GLY A 189 8.48 9.24 -8.85
CA GLY A 189 9.75 8.92 -9.49
C GLY A 189 9.67 8.10 -10.75
N GLY A 190 8.50 7.74 -11.26
CA GLY A 190 8.41 6.94 -12.46
C GLY A 190 7.37 7.41 -13.47
N ARG A 191 7.55 7.02 -14.74
CA ARG A 191 6.53 7.09 -15.80
C ARG A 191 5.68 5.83 -15.82
N THR A 192 6.22 4.78 -15.22
CA THR A 192 5.56 3.48 -15.04
C THR A 192 5.66 3.08 -13.57
N VAL A 193 4.76 2.21 -13.15
CA VAL A 193 4.76 1.70 -11.77
C VAL A 193 6.07 0.98 -11.44
N ASP A 194 6.67 0.26 -12.40
CA ASP A 194 7.91 -0.48 -12.18
C ASP A 194 9.08 0.42 -11.76
N GLU A 195 9.09 1.67 -12.24
CA GLU A 195 10.09 2.68 -11.84
C GLU A 195 9.88 3.17 -10.40
N GLN A 196 8.68 2.98 -9.82
CA GLN A 196 8.34 3.38 -8.44
C GLN A 196 8.37 2.22 -7.45
N VAL A 197 8.39 0.97 -7.90
CA VAL A 197 8.33 -0.19 -7.01
C VAL A 197 9.51 -0.22 -6.04
N ILE A 198 9.20 -0.29 -4.73
CA ILE A 198 10.16 -0.60 -3.67
C ILE A 198 10.31 -2.12 -3.56
N ARG A 199 9.17 -2.82 -3.54
CA ARG A 199 9.10 -4.28 -3.43
C ARG A 199 7.80 -4.79 -4.05
N TYR A 200 7.92 -5.73 -4.96
CA TYR A 200 6.77 -6.50 -5.47
C TYR A 200 6.29 -7.48 -4.39
N ASP A 201 4.97 -7.76 -4.41
CA ASP A 201 4.37 -8.84 -3.63
C ASP A 201 4.76 -8.80 -2.12
N VAL A 202 4.30 -7.79 -1.37
CA VAL A 202 4.61 -7.65 0.06
C VAL A 202 3.60 -8.36 0.97
N SER A 203 2.37 -8.52 0.51
CA SER A 203 1.29 -9.23 1.22
C SER A 203 0.21 -9.71 0.25
N VAL A 204 -0.76 -10.46 0.77
CA VAL A 204 -1.99 -10.81 0.06
C VAL A 204 -3.17 -10.18 0.78
N LYS A 205 -3.88 -9.27 0.10
CA LYS A 205 -5.09 -8.64 0.63
C LYS A 205 -6.22 -9.66 0.70
N SER A 206 -6.91 -9.63 1.83
CA SER A 206 -8.08 -10.47 2.10
C SER A 206 -9.13 -9.69 2.88
N ALA A 207 -10.36 -10.20 2.95
CA ALA A 207 -11.43 -9.59 3.72
C ALA A 207 -12.34 -10.62 4.38
N LEU A 208 -12.67 -10.34 5.64
CA LEU A 208 -13.79 -10.92 6.39
C LEU A 208 -14.89 -9.86 6.56
N GLY A 209 -16.01 -10.27 7.12
CA GLY A 209 -17.07 -9.36 7.54
C GLY A 209 -18.09 -9.00 6.47
N GLU A 210 -18.53 -7.74 6.52
CA GLU A 210 -19.71 -7.30 5.76
C GLU A 210 -19.43 -7.15 4.26
N ASN A 211 -18.24 -6.70 3.87
CA ASN A 211 -17.97 -6.35 2.48
C ASN A 211 -18.09 -7.57 1.54
N PRO A 212 -17.32 -8.67 1.69
CA PRO A 212 -17.46 -9.82 0.80
C PRO A 212 -18.80 -10.53 0.94
N LYS A 213 -19.37 -10.55 2.16
CA LYS A 213 -20.70 -11.09 2.39
C LYS A 213 -21.76 -10.35 1.56
N ARG A 214 -21.71 -9.00 1.50
CA ARG A 214 -22.65 -8.19 0.75
C ARG A 214 -22.44 -8.36 -0.76
N VAL A 215 -21.22 -8.19 -1.24
CA VAL A 215 -20.89 -8.25 -2.68
C VAL A 215 -21.44 -9.52 -3.32
N TYR A 216 -21.19 -10.66 -2.73
CA TYR A 216 -21.63 -11.96 -3.26
C TYR A 216 -23.07 -12.32 -2.85
N GLY A 217 -23.52 -11.92 -1.66
CA GLY A 217 -24.87 -12.11 -1.17
C GLY A 217 -25.91 -11.40 -2.04
N ASP A 218 -25.65 -10.18 -2.48
CA ASP A 218 -26.52 -9.41 -3.40
C ASP A 218 -26.67 -10.13 -4.75
N ARG A 219 -25.65 -10.91 -5.15
CA ARG A 219 -25.63 -11.72 -6.38
C ARG A 219 -26.18 -13.14 -6.17
N LYS A 220 -26.58 -13.49 -4.94
CA LYS A 220 -27.00 -14.86 -4.55
C LYS A 220 -25.92 -15.92 -4.83
N GLN A 221 -24.66 -15.55 -4.61
CA GLN A 221 -23.48 -16.40 -4.79
C GLN A 221 -22.77 -16.62 -3.44
N LEU A 222 -21.87 -17.62 -3.40
CA LEU A 222 -20.94 -17.84 -2.28
C LEU A 222 -19.80 -16.81 -2.35
N PRO A 223 -19.43 -16.12 -1.21
CA PRO A 223 -20.04 -16.22 0.12
C PRO A 223 -21.18 -15.20 0.34
N SER A 224 -22.27 -15.63 0.96
CA SER A 224 -23.35 -14.74 1.40
C SER A 224 -23.46 -14.62 2.93
N THR A 225 -22.56 -15.25 3.65
CA THR A 225 -22.49 -15.29 5.12
C THR A 225 -21.04 -15.23 5.61
N ARG A 226 -20.81 -14.85 6.88
CA ARG A 226 -19.47 -14.95 7.51
C ARG A 226 -18.91 -16.37 7.48
N LEU A 227 -19.78 -17.39 7.65
CA LEU A 227 -19.41 -18.81 7.52
C LEU A 227 -18.87 -19.11 6.11
N GLY A 228 -19.57 -18.60 5.08
CA GLY A 228 -19.18 -18.76 3.68
C GLY A 228 -17.87 -18.07 3.36
N VAL A 229 -17.63 -16.84 3.90
CA VAL A 229 -16.36 -16.12 3.71
C VAL A 229 -15.19 -16.95 4.25
N ALA A 230 -15.29 -17.44 5.49
CA ALA A 230 -14.24 -18.27 6.08
C ALA A 230 -14.07 -19.61 5.34
N ALA A 231 -15.15 -20.19 4.80
CA ALA A 231 -15.09 -21.43 4.03
C ALA A 231 -14.35 -21.24 2.69
N VAL A 232 -14.55 -20.10 1.99
CA VAL A 232 -13.80 -19.77 0.76
C VAL A 232 -12.30 -19.68 1.06
N ILE A 233 -11.91 -18.93 2.09
CA ILE A 233 -10.50 -18.79 2.49
C ILE A 233 -9.89 -20.15 2.85
N ARG A 234 -10.58 -20.97 3.67
CA ARG A 234 -10.09 -22.31 4.03
C ARG A 234 -9.88 -23.21 2.82
N LYS A 235 -10.89 -23.23 1.92
CA LYS A 235 -10.79 -24.05 0.71
C LYS A 235 -9.58 -23.66 -0.11
N ALA A 236 -9.35 -22.37 -0.32
CA ALA A 236 -8.24 -21.86 -1.10
C ALA A 236 -6.88 -22.26 -0.47
N PHE A 237 -6.73 -22.17 0.85
CA PHE A 237 -5.50 -22.60 1.54
C PHE A 237 -5.30 -24.12 1.49
N VAL A 238 -6.34 -24.93 1.66
CA VAL A 238 -6.24 -26.39 1.53
C VAL A 238 -5.84 -26.81 0.09
N ASP A 239 -6.42 -26.15 -0.91
CA ASP A 239 -6.03 -26.34 -2.31
C ASP A 239 -4.57 -25.93 -2.57
N ALA A 240 -4.09 -24.83 -1.95
CA ALA A 240 -2.71 -24.39 -2.05
C ALA A 240 -1.73 -25.35 -1.36
N GLN A 241 -2.06 -25.89 -0.18
CA GLN A 241 -1.25 -26.91 0.49
C GLN A 241 -1.09 -28.15 -0.39
N SER A 242 -2.21 -28.63 -0.97
CA SER A 242 -2.22 -29.77 -1.89
C SER A 242 -1.42 -29.51 -3.16
N TYR A 243 -1.48 -28.26 -3.67
CA TYR A 243 -0.71 -27.81 -4.83
C TYR A 243 0.78 -27.80 -4.53
N ALA A 244 1.20 -27.17 -3.42
CA ALA A 244 2.60 -27.08 -3.01
C ALA A 244 3.22 -28.48 -2.85
N ALA A 245 2.53 -29.39 -2.15
CA ALA A 245 3.00 -30.77 -1.97
C ALA A 245 3.22 -31.50 -3.30
N ARG A 246 2.31 -31.34 -4.27
CA ARG A 246 2.45 -31.96 -5.61
C ARG A 246 3.58 -31.33 -6.42
N ARG A 247 3.71 -29.99 -6.37
CA ARG A 247 4.79 -29.25 -7.03
C ARG A 247 6.15 -29.72 -6.55
N ASP A 248 6.33 -29.81 -5.23
CA ASP A 248 7.58 -30.20 -4.61
C ASP A 248 7.92 -31.68 -4.89
N ALA A 249 6.91 -32.55 -4.93
CA ALA A 249 7.09 -33.94 -5.32
C ALA A 249 7.48 -34.11 -6.80
N ALA A 250 6.91 -33.32 -7.71
CA ALA A 250 7.29 -33.28 -9.12
C ALA A 250 8.72 -32.75 -9.31
N ALA A 251 9.06 -31.65 -8.63
CA ALA A 251 10.40 -31.06 -8.65
C ALA A 251 11.47 -32.07 -8.16
N ALA A 252 11.20 -32.82 -7.10
CA ALA A 252 12.10 -33.85 -6.56
C ALA A 252 12.37 -35.00 -7.55
N LYS A 253 11.44 -35.22 -8.51
CA LYS A 253 11.57 -36.25 -9.55
C LYS A 253 12.06 -35.71 -10.90
N GLY A 254 12.18 -34.37 -11.03
CA GLY A 254 12.47 -33.73 -12.31
C GLY A 254 11.31 -33.83 -13.31
N GLU A 255 10.07 -33.99 -12.84
CA GLU A 255 8.87 -34.10 -13.65
C GLU A 255 8.29 -32.70 -13.97
N PRO A 256 7.67 -32.49 -15.16
CA PRO A 256 6.94 -31.29 -15.47
C PRO A 256 5.77 -31.07 -14.49
N PHE A 257 5.47 -29.80 -14.20
CA PHE A 257 4.36 -29.44 -13.32
C PHE A 257 3.61 -28.21 -13.86
N ASP A 258 2.30 -28.29 -13.94
CA ASP A 258 1.45 -27.19 -14.41
C ASP A 258 1.32 -26.13 -13.32
N ARG A 259 1.64 -24.88 -13.67
CA ARG A 259 1.58 -23.73 -12.76
C ARG A 259 0.15 -23.26 -12.57
N ASP A 260 -0.15 -22.82 -11.33
CA ASP A 260 -1.39 -22.15 -10.94
C ASP A 260 -1.01 -20.90 -10.11
N LEU A 261 -1.16 -19.71 -10.71
CA LEU A 261 -0.71 -18.47 -10.13
C LEU A 261 -1.36 -18.14 -8.78
N GLY A 262 -2.65 -18.46 -8.64
CA GLY A 262 -3.37 -18.25 -7.39
C GLY A 262 -2.84 -19.14 -6.27
N LYS A 263 -2.65 -20.43 -6.55
CA LYS A 263 -2.13 -21.37 -5.56
C LYS A 263 -0.66 -21.11 -5.23
N GLU A 264 0.14 -20.63 -6.19
CA GLU A 264 1.51 -20.16 -5.91
C GLU A 264 1.52 -18.99 -4.92
N THR A 265 0.61 -18.02 -5.11
CA THR A 265 0.44 -16.90 -4.18
C THR A 265 0.13 -17.39 -2.77
N LEU A 266 -0.86 -18.27 -2.62
CA LEU A 266 -1.26 -18.78 -1.31
C LEU A 266 -0.20 -19.70 -0.69
N ALA A 267 0.54 -20.46 -1.52
CA ALA A 267 1.70 -21.23 -1.05
C ALA A 267 2.80 -20.34 -0.48
N ALA A 268 3.07 -19.18 -1.09
CA ALA A 268 4.01 -18.19 -0.55
C ALA A 268 3.55 -17.61 0.79
N VAL A 269 2.24 -17.41 0.99
CA VAL A 269 1.67 -17.03 2.30
C VAL A 269 1.91 -18.13 3.34
N LEU A 270 1.65 -19.38 2.99
CA LEU A 270 1.87 -20.54 3.86
C LEU A 270 3.35 -20.76 4.21
N ALA A 271 4.26 -20.41 3.29
CA ALA A 271 5.70 -20.44 3.52
C ALA A 271 6.22 -19.27 4.36
N GLY A 272 5.36 -18.28 4.71
CA GLY A 272 5.74 -17.08 5.45
C GLY A 272 6.47 -16.02 4.63
N GLU A 273 6.56 -16.18 3.31
CA GLU A 273 7.19 -15.24 2.38
C GLU A 273 6.33 -13.98 2.23
N LEU A 274 5.00 -14.13 2.21
CA LEU A 274 4.02 -13.06 2.14
C LEU A 274 3.18 -13.00 3.42
N ALA A 275 2.81 -11.79 3.86
CA ALA A 275 1.86 -11.61 4.93
C ALA A 275 0.42 -11.86 4.42
N TRP A 276 -0.44 -12.40 5.28
CA TRP A 276 -1.88 -12.39 5.07
C TRP A 276 -2.45 -11.10 5.65
N ASP A 277 -2.93 -10.22 4.79
CA ASP A 277 -3.30 -8.83 5.07
C ASP A 277 -4.84 -8.72 5.11
N GLN A 278 -5.39 -8.87 6.33
CA GLN A 278 -6.80 -9.19 6.56
C GLN A 278 -7.63 -7.96 6.95
N HIS A 279 -8.53 -7.51 6.07
CA HIS A 279 -9.58 -6.56 6.40
C HIS A 279 -10.56 -7.16 7.42
N THR A 280 -10.71 -6.51 8.57
CA THR A 280 -11.68 -6.84 9.61
C THR A 280 -12.09 -5.60 10.39
N HIS A 281 -13.35 -5.55 10.85
CA HIS A 281 -13.81 -4.48 11.75
C HIS A 281 -14.20 -5.02 13.12
N ARG A 282 -15.06 -6.02 13.17
CA ARG A 282 -15.68 -6.55 14.38
C ARG A 282 -14.75 -7.48 15.15
N ALA A 283 -14.89 -7.51 16.46
CA ALA A 283 -14.11 -8.40 17.33
C ALA A 283 -14.28 -9.91 16.99
N ASP A 284 -15.50 -10.33 16.58
CA ASP A 284 -15.76 -11.73 16.18
C ASP A 284 -15.11 -12.09 14.83
N ASP A 285 -15.01 -11.14 13.88
CA ASP A 285 -14.27 -11.33 12.64
C ASP A 285 -12.74 -11.32 12.88
N ILE A 286 -12.23 -10.46 13.80
CA ILE A 286 -10.82 -10.49 14.26
C ILE A 286 -10.51 -11.87 14.87
N ALA A 287 -11.36 -12.38 15.76
CA ALA A 287 -11.20 -13.71 16.33
C ALA A 287 -11.23 -14.82 15.27
N THR A 288 -12.00 -14.65 14.19
CA THR A 288 -12.00 -15.58 13.05
C THR A 288 -10.70 -15.49 12.27
N ALA A 289 -10.15 -14.28 12.03
CA ALA A 289 -8.84 -14.11 11.39
C ALA A 289 -7.72 -14.79 12.19
N LEU A 290 -7.73 -14.64 13.52
CA LEU A 290 -6.78 -15.30 14.40
C LEU A 290 -6.89 -16.84 14.34
N ARG A 291 -8.11 -17.39 14.34
CA ARG A 291 -8.31 -18.86 14.19
C ARG A 291 -7.80 -19.38 12.84
N LEU A 292 -8.01 -18.63 11.77
CA LEU A 292 -7.49 -19.01 10.45
C LEU A 292 -5.96 -18.94 10.43
N ALA A 293 -5.36 -17.93 11.07
CA ALA A 293 -3.91 -17.85 11.19
C ALA A 293 -3.33 -19.04 11.98
N ASP A 294 -3.98 -19.43 13.09
CA ASP A 294 -3.60 -20.61 13.87
C ASP A 294 -3.74 -21.92 13.04
N GLU A 295 -4.82 -22.04 12.26
CA GLU A 295 -5.13 -23.24 11.47
C GLU A 295 -4.11 -23.46 10.36
N PHE A 296 -3.61 -22.38 9.73
CA PHE A 296 -2.75 -22.47 8.55
C PHE A 296 -1.30 -22.03 8.79
N GLY A 297 -0.99 -21.39 9.91
CA GLY A 297 0.37 -21.02 10.32
C GLY A 297 0.94 -19.80 9.58
N TYR A 298 0.12 -18.97 8.96
CA TYR A 298 0.59 -17.79 8.24
C TYR A 298 0.78 -16.56 9.12
N ARG A 299 1.59 -15.61 8.66
CA ARG A 299 1.80 -14.31 9.30
C ARG A 299 0.61 -13.38 9.01
N LEU A 300 -0.17 -13.08 10.05
CA LEU A 300 -1.35 -12.22 9.97
C LEU A 300 -1.01 -10.75 10.22
N VAL A 301 -1.58 -9.84 9.41
CA VAL A 301 -1.67 -8.40 9.65
C VAL A 301 -3.16 -8.02 9.60
N VAL A 302 -3.67 -7.37 10.64
CA VAL A 302 -5.06 -6.92 10.71
C VAL A 302 -5.18 -5.51 10.16
N ASN A 303 -6.07 -5.29 9.18
CA ASN A 303 -6.44 -3.95 8.73
C ASN A 303 -7.75 -3.51 9.37
N HIS A 304 -7.81 -2.20 9.66
CA HIS A 304 -8.88 -1.49 10.33
C HIS A 304 -9.00 -1.85 11.81
N GLY A 305 -9.37 -3.09 12.14
CA GLY A 305 -9.47 -3.54 13.52
C GLY A 305 -10.35 -2.65 14.40
N THR A 306 -11.46 -2.13 13.89
CA THR A 306 -12.30 -1.10 14.53
C THR A 306 -12.69 -1.46 15.96
N ASP A 307 -13.09 -2.72 16.20
CA ASP A 307 -13.41 -3.26 17.55
C ASP A 307 -12.21 -3.98 18.18
N GLY A 308 -11.00 -3.77 17.67
CA GLY A 308 -9.79 -4.42 18.16
C GLY A 308 -9.51 -4.16 19.63
N ALA A 309 -9.96 -3.03 20.17
CA ALA A 309 -9.86 -2.71 21.59
C ALA A 309 -10.54 -3.75 22.50
N ALA A 310 -11.57 -4.43 22.01
CA ALA A 310 -12.29 -5.47 22.77
C ALA A 310 -11.50 -6.80 22.85
N VAL A 311 -10.45 -6.98 22.06
CA VAL A 311 -9.60 -8.18 21.98
C VAL A 311 -8.10 -7.79 21.96
N ALA A 312 -7.77 -6.63 22.54
CA ALA A 312 -6.43 -6.06 22.48
C ALA A 312 -5.38 -6.96 23.18
N ASP A 313 -5.76 -7.58 24.27
CA ASP A 313 -4.94 -8.56 25.00
C ASP A 313 -4.59 -9.78 24.12
N VAL A 314 -5.56 -10.32 23.41
CA VAL A 314 -5.36 -11.46 22.50
C VAL A 314 -4.47 -11.10 21.31
N LEU A 315 -4.64 -9.89 20.76
CA LEU A 315 -3.78 -9.39 19.67
C LEU A 315 -2.34 -9.19 20.13
N ALA A 316 -2.16 -8.62 21.34
CA ALA A 316 -0.84 -8.40 21.93
C ALA A 316 -0.12 -9.71 22.27
N GLU A 317 -0.82 -10.67 22.91
CA GLU A 317 -0.26 -12.00 23.24
C GLU A 317 0.26 -12.75 22.02
N ARG A 318 -0.39 -12.57 20.86
CA ARG A 318 -0.04 -13.22 19.58
C ARG A 318 0.89 -12.40 18.70
N ASP A 319 1.34 -11.23 19.17
CA ASP A 319 2.14 -10.26 18.41
C ASP A 319 1.54 -9.94 17.01
N VAL A 320 0.22 -9.85 16.90
CA VAL A 320 -0.47 -9.53 15.67
C VAL A 320 -0.57 -8.01 15.50
N PRO A 321 0.08 -7.42 14.48
CA PRO A 321 0.03 -5.99 14.24
C PRO A 321 -1.31 -5.54 13.66
N VAL A 322 -1.68 -4.29 13.95
CA VAL A 322 -2.92 -3.68 13.46
C VAL A 322 -2.61 -2.40 12.68
N ILE A 323 -3.02 -2.35 11.42
CA ILE A 323 -3.09 -1.14 10.60
C ILE A 323 -4.47 -0.53 10.85
N PHE A 324 -4.52 0.44 11.78
CA PHE A 324 -5.77 0.99 12.29
C PHE A 324 -6.19 2.24 11.50
N GLY A 325 -7.45 2.31 11.12
CA GLY A 325 -8.03 3.44 10.38
C GLY A 325 -9.02 2.99 9.30
N PRO A 326 -9.52 3.94 8.50
CA PRO A 326 -9.33 5.40 8.61
C PRO A 326 -10.08 5.99 9.81
N LEU A 327 -9.51 7.04 10.41
CA LEU A 327 -10.06 7.64 11.64
C LEU A 327 -11.18 8.65 11.38
N PHE A 328 -11.17 9.33 10.23
CA PHE A 328 -12.12 10.38 9.86
C PHE A 328 -13.36 9.87 9.11
N THR A 329 -13.78 8.66 9.29
CA THR A 329 -14.94 8.16 8.56
C THR A 329 -16.25 8.38 9.29
N SER A 330 -17.37 8.28 8.56
CA SER A 330 -18.70 8.18 9.15
C SER A 330 -19.03 6.75 9.56
N ARG A 331 -20.14 6.55 10.29
CA ARG A 331 -20.68 5.22 10.59
C ARG A 331 -21.51 4.69 9.41
N SER A 332 -20.91 4.57 8.24
CA SER A 332 -21.56 4.18 6.99
C SER A 332 -21.95 2.70 6.92
N LYS A 333 -21.38 1.86 7.80
CA LYS A 333 -21.65 0.42 7.92
C LYS A 333 -21.97 0.06 9.36
N VAL A 334 -22.73 -1.03 9.57
CA VAL A 334 -23.01 -1.55 10.92
C VAL A 334 -21.71 -1.93 11.64
N GLU A 335 -20.70 -2.42 10.94
CA GLU A 335 -19.39 -2.76 11.49
C GLU A 335 -18.62 -1.57 12.06
N LEU A 336 -19.00 -0.34 11.72
CA LEU A 336 -18.37 0.89 12.20
C LEU A 336 -19.16 1.58 13.32
N ARG A 337 -20.24 0.97 13.82
CA ARG A 337 -21.13 1.59 14.81
C ARG A 337 -20.40 2.01 16.08
N ASP A 338 -19.46 1.18 16.58
CA ASP A 338 -18.74 1.35 17.82
C ASP A 338 -17.33 1.95 17.61
N ARG A 339 -17.05 2.49 16.41
CA ARG A 339 -15.75 3.07 16.10
C ARG A 339 -15.39 4.22 17.06
N SER A 340 -14.14 4.23 17.53
CA SER A 340 -13.57 5.31 18.33
C SER A 340 -12.10 5.49 17.99
N ILE A 341 -11.65 6.74 17.88
CA ILE A 341 -10.23 7.07 17.69
C ILE A 341 -9.42 6.62 18.91
N ALA A 342 -10.01 6.69 20.11
CA ALA A 342 -9.38 6.26 21.36
C ALA A 342 -9.00 4.76 21.38
N HIS A 343 -9.64 3.92 20.54
CA HIS A 343 -9.31 2.49 20.44
C HIS A 343 -7.86 2.25 20.02
N LEU A 344 -7.28 3.15 19.21
CA LEU A 344 -5.87 3.06 18.84
C LEU A 344 -4.94 3.17 20.05
N GLY A 345 -5.23 4.11 20.98
CA GLY A 345 -4.50 4.23 22.24
C GLY A 345 -4.70 3.02 23.16
N VAL A 346 -5.90 2.39 23.16
CA VAL A 346 -6.15 1.15 23.92
C VAL A 346 -5.29 0.01 23.37
N LEU A 347 -5.27 -0.20 22.06
CA LEU A 347 -4.42 -1.21 21.41
C LEU A 347 -2.95 -1.02 21.74
N ALA A 348 -2.43 0.20 21.60
CA ALA A 348 -1.03 0.51 21.88
C ALA A 348 -0.66 0.26 23.34
N ARG A 349 -1.51 0.67 24.30
CA ARG A 349 -1.27 0.42 25.74
C ARG A 349 -1.33 -1.06 26.12
N ALA A 350 -2.09 -1.86 25.37
CA ALA A 350 -2.11 -3.32 25.54
C ALA A 350 -0.86 -4.00 24.97
N GLY A 351 0.02 -3.26 24.29
CA GLY A 351 1.24 -3.81 23.66
C GLY A 351 1.08 -4.19 22.20
N VAL A 352 -0.07 -3.93 21.58
CA VAL A 352 -0.27 -4.17 20.14
C VAL A 352 0.55 -3.17 19.32
N ARG A 353 1.35 -3.66 18.38
CA ARG A 353 2.03 -2.80 17.42
C ARG A 353 1.02 -2.23 16.42
N VAL A 354 0.95 -0.91 16.33
CA VAL A 354 -0.05 -0.22 15.51
C VAL A 354 0.58 0.62 14.41
N ALA A 355 -0.09 0.68 13.26
CA ALA A 355 0.12 1.68 12.21
C ALA A 355 -1.19 2.44 11.97
N ILE A 356 -1.13 3.64 11.42
CA ILE A 356 -2.29 4.44 11.05
C ILE A 356 -2.43 4.38 9.52
N THR A 357 -3.69 4.30 9.03
CA THR A 357 -3.97 4.30 7.59
C THR A 357 -5.09 5.26 7.24
N THR A 358 -5.01 5.80 6.03
CA THR A 358 -6.08 6.59 5.40
C THR A 358 -7.10 5.72 4.67
N ASP A 359 -6.71 4.50 4.26
CA ASP A 359 -7.53 3.70 3.34
C ASP A 359 -7.87 4.52 2.07
N HIS A 360 -6.89 5.34 1.61
CA HIS A 360 -7.09 6.24 0.47
C HIS A 360 -7.75 5.50 -0.71
N PRO A 361 -8.81 6.07 -1.30
CA PRO A 361 -9.33 7.44 -1.19
C PRO A 361 -10.44 7.64 -0.14
N VAL A 362 -10.68 6.69 0.79
CA VAL A 362 -11.70 6.87 1.85
C VAL A 362 -11.42 8.12 2.68
N VAL A 363 -10.16 8.32 3.05
CA VAL A 363 -9.61 9.60 3.52
C VAL A 363 -8.45 9.94 2.60
N PRO A 364 -8.38 11.15 2.01
CA PRO A 364 -7.26 11.54 1.18
C PRO A 364 -5.92 11.37 1.91
N ILE A 365 -4.92 10.82 1.20
CA ILE A 365 -3.67 10.36 1.80
C ILE A 365 -2.87 11.47 2.48
N ASN A 366 -2.99 12.73 2.02
CA ASN A 366 -2.36 13.88 2.64
C ASN A 366 -2.84 14.14 4.09
N PHE A 367 -3.97 13.56 4.51
CA PHE A 367 -4.47 13.63 5.88
C PHE A 367 -3.93 12.51 6.80
N LEU A 368 -3.01 11.67 6.35
CA LEU A 368 -2.43 10.61 7.16
C LEU A 368 -1.86 11.17 8.48
N VAL A 369 -1.06 12.24 8.42
CA VAL A 369 -0.48 12.90 9.60
C VAL A 369 -1.52 13.49 10.53
N HIS A 370 -2.60 14.06 9.99
CA HIS A 370 -3.68 14.63 10.80
C HIS A 370 -4.47 13.57 11.57
N GLN A 371 -4.57 12.35 11.03
CA GLN A 371 -5.13 11.22 11.78
C GLN A 371 -4.27 10.89 13.00
N ALA A 372 -2.94 10.93 12.87
CA ALA A 372 -2.02 10.74 13.99
C ALA A 372 -2.17 11.86 15.03
N SER A 373 -2.31 13.11 14.61
CA SER A 373 -2.59 14.25 15.52
C SER A 373 -3.86 14.04 16.33
N LEU A 374 -4.93 13.57 15.69
CA LEU A 374 -6.18 13.24 16.40
C LEU A 374 -6.02 12.03 17.33
N ALA A 375 -5.26 11.03 16.94
CA ALA A 375 -4.99 9.88 17.80
C ALA A 375 -4.25 10.31 19.07
N VAL A 376 -3.28 11.25 18.95
CA VAL A 376 -2.59 11.85 20.12
C VAL A 376 -3.55 12.64 20.99
N LYS A 377 -4.43 13.45 20.40
CA LYS A 377 -5.48 14.16 21.14
C LYS A 377 -6.37 13.20 21.94
N GLU A 378 -6.66 12.02 21.42
CA GLU A 378 -7.47 10.98 22.04
C GLU A 378 -6.65 9.99 22.90
N GLY A 379 -5.39 10.33 23.23
CA GLY A 379 -4.58 9.64 24.22
C GLY A 379 -3.60 8.60 23.71
N LEU A 380 -3.28 8.62 22.41
CA LEU A 380 -2.11 7.89 21.89
C LEU A 380 -0.84 8.64 22.28
N ASP A 381 0.19 7.91 22.70
CA ASP A 381 1.51 8.48 22.95
C ASP A 381 2.12 9.04 21.65
N ARG A 382 2.83 10.18 21.75
CA ARG A 382 3.38 10.90 20.58
C ARG A 382 4.42 10.09 19.82
N ASP A 383 5.35 9.45 20.53
CA ASP A 383 6.39 8.65 19.89
C ASP A 383 5.75 7.45 19.18
N THR A 384 4.74 6.84 19.83
CA THR A 384 3.93 5.77 19.22
C THR A 384 3.20 6.27 17.98
N ALA A 385 2.66 7.50 17.97
CA ALA A 385 2.01 8.08 16.81
C ALA A 385 2.99 8.28 15.64
N LEU A 386 4.19 8.81 15.89
CA LEU A 386 5.23 8.95 14.86
C LEU A 386 5.70 7.59 14.33
N ARG A 387 5.90 6.61 15.22
CA ARG A 387 6.25 5.24 14.82
C ARG A 387 5.14 4.58 14.01
N ALA A 388 3.87 4.90 14.30
CA ALA A 388 2.70 4.39 13.56
C ALA A 388 2.57 4.97 12.14
N LEU A 389 3.30 6.02 11.81
CA LEU A 389 3.41 6.62 10.46
C LEU A 389 4.70 6.21 9.72
N THR A 390 5.63 5.52 10.38
CA THR A 390 7.01 5.36 9.88
C THR A 390 7.49 3.90 10.00
N VAL A 391 8.20 3.57 11.07
CA VAL A 391 8.86 2.24 11.23
C VAL A 391 7.86 1.10 11.41
N ASN A 392 6.70 1.33 12.03
CA ASN A 392 5.72 0.26 12.23
C ASN A 392 5.12 -0.20 10.90
N PRO A 393 4.51 0.69 10.05
CA PRO A 393 4.00 0.26 8.75
C PRO A 393 5.10 -0.33 7.86
N ALA A 394 6.31 0.22 7.87
CA ALA A 394 7.45 -0.36 7.15
C ALA A 394 7.75 -1.79 7.62
N SER A 395 7.78 -2.03 8.93
CA SER A 395 8.02 -3.37 9.52
C SER A 395 6.92 -4.36 9.17
N PHE A 396 5.63 -3.95 9.26
CA PHE A 396 4.50 -4.84 8.99
C PHE A 396 4.50 -5.35 7.54
N MET A 397 4.93 -4.50 6.62
CA MET A 397 4.98 -4.77 5.19
C MET A 397 6.35 -5.27 4.71
N GLY A 398 7.28 -5.55 5.63
CA GLY A 398 8.60 -6.08 5.28
C GLY A 398 9.50 -5.08 4.54
N LEU A 399 9.35 -3.77 4.81
CA LEU A 399 10.09 -2.69 4.14
C LEU A 399 11.10 -1.99 5.06
N ALA A 400 11.30 -2.50 6.29
CA ALA A 400 12.13 -1.85 7.30
C ALA A 400 13.63 -1.77 6.93
N ASP A 401 14.06 -2.55 5.95
CA ASP A 401 15.39 -2.51 5.35
C ASP A 401 15.58 -1.37 4.33
N ARG A 402 14.50 -0.66 3.99
CA ARG A 402 14.50 0.39 2.98
C ARG A 402 13.98 1.74 3.50
N VAL A 403 12.88 1.77 4.25
CA VAL A 403 12.14 2.99 4.59
C VAL A 403 11.68 3.00 6.06
N GLY A 404 11.19 4.16 6.51
CA GLY A 404 10.56 4.35 7.81
C GLY A 404 11.45 5.00 8.87
N ALA A 405 12.73 5.21 8.60
CA ALA A 405 13.64 5.91 9.52
C ALA A 405 14.71 6.72 8.75
N LEU A 406 15.34 7.68 9.42
CA LEU A 406 16.58 8.30 8.95
C LEU A 406 17.75 7.58 9.63
N ALA A 407 18.29 6.60 8.92
CA ALA A 407 19.44 5.83 9.39
C ALA A 407 20.35 5.45 8.22
N PRO A 408 21.66 5.36 8.42
CA PRO A 408 22.60 4.95 7.37
C PRO A 408 22.19 3.63 6.72
N GLY A 409 22.18 3.60 5.38
CA GLY A 409 21.79 2.46 4.57
C GLY A 409 20.32 2.45 4.11
N LEU A 410 19.45 3.23 4.72
CA LEU A 410 18.06 3.38 4.28
C LEU A 410 17.91 4.39 3.15
N ASP A 411 16.80 4.32 2.44
CA ASP A 411 16.48 5.26 1.37
C ASP A 411 16.43 6.71 1.89
N GLY A 412 16.98 7.63 1.12
CA GLY A 412 17.03 9.06 1.42
C GLY A 412 15.69 9.78 1.26
N ASP A 413 14.66 9.24 1.90
CA ASP A 413 13.32 9.83 1.95
C ASP A 413 13.25 10.78 3.15
N VAL A 414 13.34 12.08 2.89
CA VAL A 414 13.44 13.12 3.93
C VAL A 414 12.34 14.15 3.75
N VAL A 415 11.67 14.50 4.84
CA VAL A 415 10.66 15.57 4.84
C VAL A 415 11.06 16.67 5.80
N VAL A 416 11.11 17.90 5.30
CA VAL A 416 11.31 19.11 6.08
C VAL A 416 9.95 19.72 6.37
N TRP A 417 9.60 19.81 7.65
CA TRP A 417 8.33 20.35 8.15
C TRP A 417 8.49 21.75 8.70
N SER A 418 7.47 22.61 8.54
CA SER A 418 7.46 23.98 9.08
C SER A 418 7.52 24.04 10.62
N GLY A 419 7.25 22.94 11.29
CA GLY A 419 7.24 22.74 12.74
C GLY A 419 6.95 21.27 13.05
N ASP A 420 6.49 20.98 14.26
CA ASP A 420 6.06 19.64 14.67
C ASP A 420 4.99 19.07 13.72
N PRO A 421 5.21 17.95 13.03
CA PRO A 421 4.23 17.39 12.08
C PRO A 421 2.89 17.02 12.72
N LEU A 422 2.86 16.72 14.03
CA LEU A 422 1.63 16.42 14.75
C LEU A 422 0.83 17.67 15.17
N ASP A 423 1.38 18.88 14.96
CA ASP A 423 0.61 20.11 15.04
C ASP A 423 -0.12 20.33 13.70
N VAL A 424 -1.45 20.43 13.75
CA VAL A 424 -2.30 20.60 12.56
C VAL A 424 -2.01 21.89 11.76
N THR A 425 -1.27 22.84 12.33
CA THR A 425 -0.82 24.06 11.65
C THR A 425 0.49 23.87 10.88
N SER A 426 1.21 22.78 11.14
CA SER A 426 2.44 22.43 10.45
C SER A 426 2.15 21.80 9.08
N ARG A 427 3.12 21.91 8.19
CA ARG A 427 3.04 21.37 6.83
C ARG A 427 4.39 20.86 6.37
N ALA A 428 4.42 19.92 5.44
CA ALA A 428 5.62 19.59 4.69
C ALA A 428 6.01 20.80 3.83
N GLU A 429 7.22 21.32 3.99
CA GLU A 429 7.75 22.43 3.18
C GLU A 429 8.63 21.91 2.04
N GLN A 430 9.36 20.81 2.26
CA GLN A 430 10.14 20.14 1.23
C GLN A 430 10.07 18.64 1.45
N VAL A 431 9.93 17.89 0.36
CA VAL A 431 9.94 16.43 0.37
C VAL A 431 11.01 15.94 -0.59
N PHE A 432 11.84 15.04 -0.11
CA PHE A 432 12.85 14.33 -0.87
C PHE A 432 12.49 12.84 -0.94
N VAL A 433 12.50 12.28 -2.13
CA VAL A 433 12.39 10.84 -2.35
C VAL A 433 13.71 10.36 -2.94
N THR A 434 14.37 9.42 -2.27
CA THR A 434 15.71 8.95 -2.62
C THR A 434 16.70 10.11 -2.90
N GLY A 435 16.68 11.13 -2.02
CA GLY A 435 17.56 12.32 -2.11
C GLY A 435 17.19 13.33 -3.19
N THR A 436 16.20 13.05 -4.03
CA THR A 436 15.70 14.00 -5.04
C THR A 436 14.56 14.82 -4.48
N GLU A 437 14.67 16.17 -4.56
CA GLU A 437 13.56 17.05 -4.16
C GLU A 437 12.42 16.94 -5.15
N VAL A 438 11.26 16.51 -4.65
CA VAL A 438 10.07 16.21 -5.45
C VAL A 438 8.90 17.16 -5.16
N TYR A 439 8.96 17.84 -4.00
CA TYR A 439 7.93 18.77 -3.58
C TYR A 439 8.54 19.94 -2.82
N THR A 440 8.05 21.15 -3.10
CA THR A 440 8.41 22.37 -2.37
C THR A 440 7.15 23.20 -2.17
N TRP A 441 6.90 23.62 -0.93
CA TRP A 441 5.85 24.57 -0.59
C TRP A 441 6.20 25.97 -1.08
N ASP A 442 5.32 26.59 -1.89
CA ASP A 442 5.46 27.98 -2.32
C ASP A 442 4.74 28.91 -1.35
N ARG A 443 5.51 29.64 -0.54
CA ARG A 443 4.99 30.59 0.46
C ARG A 443 4.29 31.80 -0.17
N THR A 444 4.59 32.14 -1.42
CA THR A 444 4.07 33.33 -2.10
C THR A 444 2.76 33.04 -2.84
N ALA A 445 2.59 31.81 -3.28
CA ALA A 445 1.41 31.36 -4.01
C ALA A 445 0.29 30.88 -3.11
N ARG A 446 0.06 31.46 -1.93
CA ARG A 446 -1.04 31.09 -1.02
C ARG A 446 -2.36 30.92 -1.75
N ASP A 447 -2.51 29.86 -2.54
CA ASP A 447 -3.82 29.46 -3.00
C ASP A 447 -4.47 28.58 -1.93
N GLY A 448 -5.77 28.67 -1.78
CA GLY A 448 -6.53 28.03 -0.70
C GLY A 448 -6.56 26.50 -0.75
N LEU A 449 -5.71 25.87 -1.53
CA LEU A 449 -5.61 24.41 -1.70
C LEU A 449 -4.26 23.86 -1.23
N GLY A 450 -3.48 24.67 -0.51
CA GLY A 450 -2.17 24.24 -0.02
C GLY A 450 -1.18 24.06 -1.17
N ALA A 451 -0.87 25.17 -1.84
CA ALA A 451 -0.03 25.21 -3.02
C ALA A 451 1.42 24.86 -2.74
N GLY A 452 1.66 23.58 -2.52
CA GLY A 452 2.96 22.99 -2.77
C GLY A 452 3.09 22.75 -4.27
N ARG A 453 4.19 23.15 -4.86
CA ARG A 453 4.48 22.70 -6.22
C ARG A 453 5.13 21.33 -6.14
N VAL A 454 4.39 20.31 -6.57
CA VAL A 454 5.02 19.12 -7.09
C VAL A 454 5.76 19.60 -8.34
N ARG A 455 7.07 19.37 -8.45
CA ARG A 455 7.82 19.75 -9.65
C ARG A 455 7.10 19.17 -10.86
N GLU A 456 6.76 20.07 -11.80
CA GLU A 456 5.81 19.78 -12.87
C GLU A 456 6.14 18.51 -13.64
N ARG A 457 5.09 17.76 -14.03
CA ARG A 457 5.15 16.60 -14.92
C ARG A 457 6.04 16.83 -16.15
N ALA A 458 6.05 18.07 -16.71
CA ALA A 458 6.89 18.43 -17.84
C ALA A 458 8.39 18.16 -17.64
N GLU A 459 8.91 18.32 -16.41
CA GLU A 459 10.31 17.98 -16.12
C GLU A 459 10.55 16.46 -16.02
N ARG A 460 9.51 15.65 -15.81
CA ARG A 460 9.62 14.19 -15.80
C ARG A 460 9.83 13.59 -17.21
N PHE A 461 9.33 14.27 -18.23
CA PHE A 461 9.34 13.76 -19.62
C PHE A 461 10.50 14.29 -20.48
N HIS A 462 11.31 15.22 -19.96
CA HIS A 462 12.40 15.86 -20.71
C HIS A 462 13.81 15.54 -20.17
N ARG A 463 13.96 14.54 -19.31
CA ARG A 463 15.27 14.07 -18.84
C ARG A 463 15.55 12.63 -19.23
#